data_5dccc28325afbc7fc405708c301de5a2
#
_entry.id   5dccc28325afbc7fc405708c301de5a2
#
_cell.length_a   1.000
_cell.length_b   1.000
_cell.length_c   1.000
_cell.angle_alpha   90.00
_cell.angle_beta   90.00
_cell.angle_gamma   90.00
#
_symmetry.space_group_name_H-M   'P 1'
#
loop_
_entity.id
_entity.type
_entity.pdbx_description
1 polymer ?
#
loop_
_entity_poly.entity_id
_entity_poly.type
_entity_poly.pdbx_seq_one_letter_code
_entity_poly.pdbx_strand_id
1 'polypeptide(L)'
;WFGCDDAATSYLTPIYVNASEVPECLSEGNGDMLHYSATSQFWMCNRVANACYKMYNQMAPVVREAADKFENHQMTAAIPEMDRKAVAMLDGGKRSKVIRLLTEYSVNTAQTQFADWTKLEELLLVKFIDGNVKAQDAEGNFLHSPHSKGIPAGLTQPGYTEKWKEAVAKDNGKTLESK
;
A
#
# COMPACT_ATOMS: atom_id res chain seq x y z
N TRP A 1 -12.60 -9.40 2.58
CA TRP A 1 -11.34 -8.66 2.42
C TRP A 1 -10.56 -9.24 1.25
N PHE A 2 -10.17 -8.36 0.32
CA PHE A 2 -9.38 -8.71 -0.86
C PHE A 2 -7.98 -8.13 -0.76
N GLY A 3 -6.96 -8.97 -0.95
CA GLY A 3 -5.56 -8.55 -1.09
C GLY A 3 -5.05 -8.91 -2.48
N CYS A 4 -4.09 -8.15 -2.96
CA CYS A 4 -3.39 -8.39 -4.21
C CYS A 4 -1.90 -8.45 -3.97
N ASP A 5 -1.20 -9.37 -4.64
CA ASP A 5 0.24 -9.49 -4.62
C ASP A 5 0.82 -9.89 -3.23
N ASP A 6 2.00 -9.40 -2.84
CA ASP A 6 2.68 -9.72 -1.59
C ASP A 6 1.92 -9.21 -0.36
N ALA A 7 1.48 -10.11 0.49
CA ALA A 7 0.70 -9.79 1.70
C ALA A 7 1.43 -8.88 2.70
N ALA A 8 2.78 -8.88 2.70
CA ALA A 8 3.56 -8.05 3.62
C ALA A 8 3.63 -6.58 3.20
N THR A 9 3.48 -6.30 1.91
CA THR A 9 3.63 -4.97 1.31
C THR A 9 2.40 -4.51 0.53
N SER A 10 1.26 -5.18 0.69
CA SER A 10 -0.03 -4.78 0.15
C SER A 10 -1.01 -4.41 1.26
N TYR A 11 -2.23 -4.06 0.89
CA TYR A 11 -3.34 -3.76 1.78
C TYR A 11 -4.54 -4.64 1.47
N LEU A 12 -5.43 -4.79 2.44
CA LEU A 12 -6.68 -5.51 2.30
C LEU A 12 -7.83 -4.53 2.05
N THR A 13 -8.57 -4.75 0.96
CA THR A 13 -9.73 -3.95 0.58
C THR A 13 -11.01 -4.63 1.02
N PRO A 14 -11.89 -3.97 1.81
CA PRO A 14 -13.19 -4.52 2.17
C PRO A 14 -14.18 -4.38 1.01
N ILE A 15 -14.79 -5.49 0.62
CA ILE A 15 -15.85 -5.54 -0.40
C ILE A 15 -17.04 -6.29 0.18
N TYR A 16 -18.21 -5.67 0.18
CA TYR A 16 -19.44 -6.35 0.57
C TYR A 16 -19.87 -7.36 -0.49
N VAL A 17 -20.25 -8.55 -0.04
CA VAL A 17 -20.68 -9.65 -0.94
C VAL A 17 -21.92 -9.28 -1.78
N ASN A 18 -22.73 -8.34 -1.32
CA ASN A 18 -23.91 -7.84 -2.01
C ASN A 18 -23.63 -6.66 -2.96
N ALA A 19 -22.37 -6.24 -3.12
CA ALA A 19 -22.04 -5.22 -4.08
C ALA A 19 -22.41 -5.70 -5.50
N SER A 20 -23.07 -4.84 -6.25
CA SER A 20 -23.52 -5.12 -7.63
C SER A 20 -22.52 -4.69 -8.69
N GLU A 21 -21.42 -4.05 -8.28
CA GLU A 21 -20.36 -3.57 -9.14
C GLU A 21 -19.00 -3.94 -8.55
N VAL A 22 -18.04 -4.19 -9.42
CA VAL A 22 -16.64 -4.44 -9.05
C VAL A 22 -15.87 -3.12 -9.18
N PRO A 23 -15.02 -2.75 -8.20
CA PRO A 23 -14.13 -1.59 -8.36
C PRO A 23 -13.24 -1.73 -9.59
N GLU A 24 -13.02 -0.66 -10.35
CA GLU A 24 -12.20 -0.69 -11.55
C GLU A 24 -10.81 -1.28 -11.31
N CYS A 25 -10.18 -0.89 -10.20
CA CYS A 25 -8.84 -1.38 -9.85
C CYS A 25 -8.77 -2.90 -9.57
N LEU A 26 -9.91 -3.56 -9.34
CA LEU A 26 -10.05 -5.00 -9.12
C LEU A 26 -10.79 -5.72 -10.27
N SER A 27 -11.12 -5.02 -11.35
CA SER A 27 -11.91 -5.59 -12.45
C SER A 27 -11.11 -6.63 -13.22
N GLU A 28 -11.79 -7.70 -13.63
CA GLU A 28 -11.25 -8.67 -14.58
C GLU A 28 -10.91 -7.96 -15.90
N GLY A 29 -9.77 -8.31 -16.48
CA GLY A 29 -9.27 -7.67 -17.70
C GLY A 29 -8.54 -6.35 -17.49
N ASN A 30 -8.51 -5.82 -16.25
CA ASN A 30 -7.72 -4.64 -15.91
C ASN A 30 -6.26 -5.02 -15.57
N GLY A 31 -5.56 -5.57 -16.56
CA GLY A 31 -4.21 -6.09 -16.40
C GLY A 31 -4.17 -7.51 -15.82
N ASP A 32 -3.11 -8.20 -16.13
CA ASP A 32 -2.80 -9.55 -15.62
C ASP A 32 -1.29 -9.71 -15.48
N MET A 33 -0.78 -10.90 -15.18
CA MET A 33 0.65 -11.16 -15.02
C MET A 33 1.49 -10.93 -16.30
N LEU A 34 0.87 -10.83 -17.47
CA LEU A 34 1.53 -10.61 -18.74
C LEU A 34 1.23 -9.22 -19.33
N HIS A 35 0.19 -8.54 -18.85
CA HIS A 35 -0.28 -7.26 -19.38
C HIS A 35 -0.38 -6.23 -18.27
N TYR A 36 0.49 -5.23 -18.33
CA TYR A 36 0.50 -4.12 -17.38
C TYR A 36 -0.74 -3.23 -17.53
N SER A 37 -1.30 -2.83 -16.38
CA SER A 37 -2.28 -1.74 -16.30
C SER A 37 -1.95 -0.80 -15.15
N ALA A 38 -1.94 0.49 -15.43
CA ALA A 38 -1.67 1.54 -14.43
C ALA A 38 -2.82 1.72 -13.44
N THR A 39 -4.02 1.22 -13.74
CA THR A 39 -5.21 1.30 -12.87
C THR A 39 -5.50 0.01 -12.12
N SER A 40 -4.68 -1.04 -12.31
CA SER A 40 -4.81 -2.33 -11.62
C SER A 40 -4.22 -2.29 -10.21
N GLN A 41 -4.98 -2.72 -9.21
CA GLN A 41 -4.50 -2.87 -7.83
C GLN A 41 -3.36 -3.89 -7.74
N PHE A 42 -3.42 -4.98 -8.51
CA PHE A 42 -2.34 -5.96 -8.58
C PHE A 42 -1.02 -5.29 -8.97
N TRP A 43 -1.01 -4.53 -10.08
CA TRP A 43 0.22 -3.86 -10.53
C TRP A 43 0.69 -2.77 -9.60
N MET A 44 -0.22 -2.05 -8.95
CA MET A 44 0.13 -1.04 -7.96
C MET A 44 0.81 -1.68 -6.74
N CYS A 45 0.21 -2.73 -6.16
CA CYS A 45 0.80 -3.46 -5.04
C CYS A 45 2.15 -4.08 -5.42
N ASN A 46 2.25 -4.67 -6.62
CA ASN A 46 3.50 -5.26 -7.13
C ASN A 46 4.64 -4.24 -7.25
N ARG A 47 4.35 -3.03 -7.75
CA ARG A 47 5.36 -1.96 -7.82
C ARG A 47 5.83 -1.51 -6.44
N VAL A 48 4.91 -1.38 -5.47
CA VAL A 48 5.27 -1.06 -4.07
C VAL A 48 6.12 -2.18 -3.47
N ALA A 49 5.76 -3.46 -3.67
CA ALA A 49 6.54 -4.59 -3.23
C ALA A 49 7.96 -4.59 -3.81
N ASN A 50 8.07 -4.40 -5.13
CA ASN A 50 9.37 -4.33 -5.81
C ASN A 50 10.22 -3.13 -5.37
N ALA A 51 9.60 -1.98 -5.06
CA ALA A 51 10.32 -0.87 -4.44
C ALA A 51 10.90 -1.29 -3.08
N CYS A 52 10.09 -1.93 -2.22
CA CYS A 52 10.50 -2.38 -0.90
C CYS A 52 11.68 -3.36 -0.91
N TYR A 53 11.75 -4.27 -1.88
CA TYR A 53 12.83 -5.27 -1.97
C TYR A 53 14.23 -4.67 -2.05
N LYS A 54 14.36 -3.41 -2.46
CA LYS A 54 15.66 -2.71 -2.52
C LYS A 54 16.20 -2.32 -1.14
N MET A 55 15.30 -1.96 -0.22
CA MET A 55 15.62 -1.52 1.15
C MET A 55 14.53 -2.00 2.12
N TYR A 56 14.26 -3.32 2.15
CA TYR A 56 13.09 -3.90 2.80
C TYR A 56 12.95 -3.49 4.27
N ASN A 57 14.04 -3.51 5.03
CA ASN A 57 14.06 -3.13 6.45
C ASN A 57 13.74 -1.65 6.71
N GLN A 58 13.83 -0.79 5.70
CA GLN A 58 13.51 0.62 5.78
C GLN A 58 12.11 0.92 5.21
N MET A 59 11.74 0.28 4.11
CA MET A 59 10.54 0.60 3.35
C MET A 59 9.31 -0.20 3.82
N ALA A 60 9.46 -1.48 4.12
CA ALA A 60 8.34 -2.33 4.55
C ALA A 60 7.61 -1.79 5.81
N PRO A 61 8.29 -1.26 6.85
CA PRO A 61 7.59 -0.62 7.97
C PRO A 61 6.71 0.55 7.56
N VAL A 62 7.15 1.39 6.60
CA VAL A 62 6.37 2.53 6.10
C VAL A 62 5.11 2.05 5.38
N VAL A 63 5.24 1.00 4.57
CA VAL A 63 4.12 0.39 3.86
C VAL A 63 3.13 -0.25 4.84
N ARG A 64 3.63 -1.01 5.83
CA ARG A 64 2.75 -1.63 6.85
C ARG A 64 2.02 -0.59 7.69
N GLU A 65 2.67 0.48 8.10
CA GLU A 65 2.02 1.57 8.82
C GLU A 65 0.86 2.16 8.03
N ALA A 66 1.04 2.39 6.72
CA ALA A 66 -0.01 2.88 5.83
C ALA A 66 -1.17 1.88 5.70
N ALA A 67 -0.86 0.59 5.52
CA ALA A 67 -1.85 -0.47 5.43
C ALA A 67 -2.63 -0.64 6.74
N ASP A 68 -1.92 -0.73 7.87
CA ASP A 68 -2.50 -0.91 9.20
C ASP A 68 -3.43 0.27 9.57
N LYS A 69 -3.04 1.49 9.25
CA LYS A 69 -3.87 2.67 9.46
C LYS A 69 -5.18 2.59 8.70
N PHE A 70 -5.14 2.21 7.44
CA PHE A 70 -6.33 2.03 6.62
C PHE A 70 -7.19 0.87 7.12
N GLU A 71 -6.61 -0.32 7.28
CA GLU A 71 -7.32 -1.53 7.68
C GLU A 71 -7.97 -1.38 9.06
N ASN A 72 -7.26 -0.82 10.03
CA ASN A 72 -7.80 -0.55 11.36
C ASN A 72 -8.95 0.45 11.32
N HIS A 73 -8.86 1.52 10.51
CA HIS A 73 -9.97 2.45 10.35
C HIS A 73 -11.21 1.76 9.75
N GLN A 74 -11.02 0.93 8.74
CA GLN A 74 -12.11 0.16 8.15
C GLN A 74 -12.76 -0.78 9.18
N MET A 75 -11.96 -1.55 9.91
CA MET A 75 -12.46 -2.54 10.88
C MET A 75 -13.15 -1.92 12.09
N THR A 76 -12.63 -0.80 12.60
CA THR A 76 -13.08 -0.25 13.89
C THR A 76 -14.11 0.90 13.76
N ALA A 77 -14.20 1.53 12.60
CA ALA A 77 -15.07 2.69 12.39
C ALA A 77 -15.96 2.56 11.16
N ALA A 78 -15.39 2.48 9.97
CA ALA A 78 -16.14 2.64 8.72
C ALA A 78 -17.12 1.48 8.47
N ILE A 79 -16.67 0.23 8.58
CA ILE A 79 -17.53 -0.96 8.40
C ILE A 79 -18.63 -1.03 9.47
N PRO A 80 -18.35 -0.90 10.79
CA PRO A 80 -19.40 -0.89 11.81
C PRO A 80 -20.46 0.21 11.62
N GLU A 81 -20.06 1.38 11.12
CA GLU A 81 -21.01 2.44 10.78
C GLU A 81 -21.86 2.06 9.57
N MET A 82 -21.24 1.51 8.53
CA MET A 82 -21.94 1.08 7.32
C MET A 82 -22.92 -0.04 7.61
N ASP A 83 -22.54 -1.04 8.41
CA ASP A 83 -23.39 -2.14 8.84
C ASP A 83 -24.63 -1.63 9.59
N ARG A 84 -24.46 -0.69 10.53
CA ARG A 84 -25.60 -0.08 11.25
C ARG A 84 -26.58 0.62 10.30
N LYS A 85 -26.05 1.37 9.32
CA LYS A 85 -26.87 2.04 8.29
C LYS A 85 -27.63 1.04 7.43
N ALA A 86 -26.95 -0.03 6.99
CA ALA A 86 -27.52 -1.06 6.16
C ALA A 86 -28.65 -1.84 6.89
N VAL A 87 -28.44 -2.23 8.15
CA VAL A 87 -29.45 -2.90 8.98
C VAL A 87 -30.68 -2.03 9.17
N ALA A 88 -30.53 -0.76 9.57
CA ALA A 88 -31.63 0.16 9.76
C ALA A 88 -32.47 0.37 8.47
N MET A 89 -31.82 0.33 7.30
CA MET A 89 -32.49 0.42 6.01
C MET A 89 -33.21 -0.89 5.65
N LEU A 90 -32.65 -2.05 5.99
CA LEU A 90 -33.27 -3.35 5.78
C LEU A 90 -34.53 -3.51 6.62
N ASP A 91 -34.50 -3.12 7.89
CA ASP A 91 -35.66 -3.13 8.79
C ASP A 91 -36.81 -2.25 8.23
N GLY A 92 -36.47 -1.17 7.52
CA GLY A 92 -37.41 -0.33 6.78
C GLY A 92 -37.80 -0.88 5.40
N GLY A 93 -37.47 -2.11 5.03
CA GLY A 93 -37.83 -2.75 3.75
C GLY A 93 -37.11 -2.19 2.52
N LYS A 94 -35.99 -1.46 2.69
CA LYS A 94 -35.31 -0.73 1.60
C LYS A 94 -34.15 -1.52 0.96
N ARG A 95 -34.36 -2.81 0.67
CA ARG A 95 -33.31 -3.74 0.21
C ARG A 95 -32.48 -3.22 -0.98
N SER A 96 -33.12 -2.69 -2.03
CA SER A 96 -32.42 -2.17 -3.20
C SER A 96 -31.54 -0.96 -2.90
N LYS A 97 -31.96 -0.13 -1.94
CA LYS A 97 -31.15 1.02 -1.49
C LYS A 97 -29.94 0.55 -0.66
N VAL A 98 -30.08 -0.55 0.09
CA VAL A 98 -28.97 -1.15 0.83
C VAL A 98 -27.93 -1.69 -0.14
N ILE A 99 -28.32 -2.44 -1.16
CA ILE A 99 -27.39 -2.93 -2.18
C ILE A 99 -26.61 -1.79 -2.80
N ARG A 100 -27.29 -0.71 -3.20
CA ARG A 100 -26.61 0.47 -3.75
C ARG A 100 -25.64 1.10 -2.76
N LEU A 101 -26.05 1.29 -1.50
CA LEU A 101 -25.20 1.87 -0.45
C LEU A 101 -23.92 1.04 -0.24
N LEU A 102 -24.03 -0.30 -0.16
CA LEU A 102 -22.90 -1.18 0.06
C LEU A 102 -22.00 -1.28 -1.18
N THR A 103 -22.60 -1.18 -2.38
CA THR A 103 -21.83 -1.09 -3.64
C THR A 103 -21.01 0.19 -3.70
N GLU A 104 -21.65 1.35 -3.50
CA GLU A 104 -20.99 2.65 -3.48
C GLU A 104 -19.85 2.69 -2.44
N TYR A 105 -20.08 2.16 -1.25
CA TYR A 105 -19.04 2.05 -0.22
C TYR A 105 -17.86 1.20 -0.70
N SER A 106 -18.13 -0.01 -1.20
CA SER A 106 -17.07 -0.94 -1.65
C SER A 106 -16.24 -0.35 -2.78
N VAL A 107 -16.90 0.23 -3.79
CA VAL A 107 -16.22 0.84 -4.95
C VAL A 107 -15.41 2.06 -4.53
N ASN A 108 -16.01 2.99 -3.78
CA ASN A 108 -15.34 4.22 -3.38
C ASN A 108 -14.15 3.95 -2.44
N THR A 109 -14.31 3.02 -1.49
CA THR A 109 -13.21 2.63 -0.58
C THR A 109 -12.04 2.04 -1.35
N ALA A 110 -12.30 1.11 -2.29
CA ALA A 110 -11.25 0.52 -3.11
C ALA A 110 -10.52 1.57 -3.95
N GLN A 111 -11.25 2.44 -4.63
CA GLN A 111 -10.65 3.48 -5.50
C GLN A 111 -9.87 4.53 -4.70
N THR A 112 -10.39 4.93 -3.53
CA THR A 112 -9.68 5.88 -2.65
C THR A 112 -8.37 5.28 -2.15
N GLN A 113 -8.41 4.04 -1.68
CA GLN A 113 -7.21 3.38 -1.18
C GLN A 113 -6.20 3.10 -2.29
N PHE A 114 -6.65 2.76 -3.49
CA PHE A 114 -5.79 2.66 -4.66
C PHE A 114 -5.05 3.98 -4.95
N ALA A 115 -5.77 5.10 -4.90
CA ALA A 115 -5.17 6.42 -5.10
C ALA A 115 -4.16 6.78 -3.98
N ASP A 116 -4.45 6.41 -2.74
CA ASP A 116 -3.53 6.64 -1.63
C ASP A 116 -2.29 5.72 -1.72
N TRP A 117 -2.44 4.50 -2.24
CA TRP A 117 -1.31 3.61 -2.50
C TRP A 117 -0.42 4.11 -3.64
N THR A 118 -0.99 4.79 -4.62
CA THR A 118 -0.24 5.50 -5.67
C THR A 118 0.65 6.60 -5.06
N LYS A 119 0.10 7.40 -4.14
CA LYS A 119 0.88 8.41 -3.41
C LYS A 119 1.97 7.80 -2.53
N LEU A 120 1.68 6.63 -1.93
CA LEU A 120 2.68 5.89 -1.15
C LEU A 120 3.83 5.42 -2.02
N GLU A 121 3.57 4.92 -3.24
CA GLU A 121 4.63 4.55 -4.20
C GLU A 121 5.53 5.76 -4.53
N GLU A 122 4.94 6.92 -4.81
CA GLU A 122 5.67 8.16 -5.06
C GLU A 122 6.50 8.60 -3.85
N LEU A 123 5.94 8.49 -2.64
CA LEU A 123 6.66 8.75 -1.39
C LEU A 123 7.87 7.82 -1.23
N LEU A 124 7.68 6.52 -1.43
CA LEU A 124 8.76 5.54 -1.34
C LEU A 124 9.88 5.83 -2.35
N LEU A 125 9.49 6.14 -3.59
CA LEU A 125 10.44 6.52 -4.62
C LEU A 125 11.27 7.74 -4.22
N VAL A 126 10.62 8.81 -3.78
CA VAL A 126 11.32 10.06 -3.42
C VAL A 126 12.16 9.87 -2.15
N LYS A 127 11.62 9.22 -1.12
CA LYS A 127 12.27 9.10 0.19
C LYS A 127 13.49 8.21 0.16
N PHE A 128 13.45 7.12 -0.64
CA PHE A 128 14.44 6.04 -0.58
C PHE A 128 15.26 5.84 -1.87
N ILE A 129 15.12 6.74 -2.84
CA ILE A 129 15.87 6.63 -4.10
C ILE A 129 17.39 6.56 -3.84
N ASP A 130 18.10 5.74 -4.63
CA ASP A 130 19.54 5.56 -4.60
C ASP A 130 20.11 5.08 -3.26
N GLY A 131 19.29 4.34 -2.48
CA GLY A 131 19.71 3.82 -1.17
C GLY A 131 19.78 4.87 -0.07
N ASN A 132 19.27 6.07 -0.33
CA ASN A 132 19.17 7.15 0.65
C ASN A 132 17.92 7.02 1.50
N VAL A 133 17.92 7.65 2.67
CA VAL A 133 16.72 7.96 3.45
C VAL A 133 16.68 9.47 3.67
N LYS A 134 15.69 10.14 3.07
CA LYS A 134 15.45 11.56 3.25
C LYS A 134 14.62 11.80 4.50
N ALA A 135 15.07 12.76 5.34
CA ALA A 135 14.38 13.12 6.56
C ALA A 135 13.08 13.90 6.29
N GLN A 136 12.10 13.68 7.16
CA GLN A 136 10.82 14.39 7.18
C GLN A 136 10.59 15.02 8.55
N ASP A 137 9.78 16.09 8.60
CA ASP A 137 9.27 16.67 9.85
C ASP A 137 8.10 15.81 10.40
N ALA A 138 7.51 16.27 11.51
CA ALA A 138 6.39 15.58 12.16
C ALA A 138 5.11 15.56 11.29
N GLU A 139 4.98 16.50 10.39
CA GLU A 139 3.88 16.65 9.44
C GLU A 139 4.08 15.82 8.16
N GLY A 140 5.26 15.19 8.00
CA GLY A 140 5.61 14.35 6.85
C GLY A 140 6.21 15.11 5.66
N ASN A 141 6.51 16.40 5.79
CA ASN A 141 7.17 17.16 4.74
C ASN A 141 8.68 16.85 4.71
N PHE A 142 9.24 16.74 3.53
CA PHE A 142 10.69 16.55 3.41
C PHE A 142 11.47 17.76 3.91
N LEU A 143 12.49 17.51 4.72
CA LEU A 143 13.41 18.56 5.13
C LEU A 143 14.27 18.98 3.95
N HIS A 144 14.44 20.29 3.78
CA HIS A 144 15.19 20.85 2.68
C HIS A 144 16.26 21.84 3.17
N SER A 145 17.25 22.06 2.33
CA SER A 145 18.30 23.06 2.54
C SER A 145 17.68 24.46 2.70
N PRO A 146 18.22 25.32 3.57
CA PRO A 146 17.77 26.72 3.67
C PRO A 146 17.97 27.50 2.37
N HIS A 147 18.86 27.04 1.49
CA HIS A 147 19.18 27.71 0.24
C HIS A 147 18.36 27.21 -0.96
N SER A 148 17.68 26.07 -0.86
CA SER A 148 16.87 25.51 -1.96
C SER A 148 15.86 24.49 -1.46
N LYS A 149 14.60 24.65 -1.88
CA LYS A 149 13.53 23.69 -1.59
C LYS A 149 13.68 22.34 -2.33
N GLY A 150 14.49 22.29 -3.37
CA GLY A 150 14.74 21.05 -4.13
C GLY A 150 15.94 20.24 -3.64
N ILE A 151 16.69 20.73 -2.64
CA ILE A 151 17.85 20.04 -2.09
C ILE A 151 17.47 19.49 -0.70
N PRO A 152 17.50 18.16 -0.48
CA PRO A 152 17.15 17.59 0.81
C PRO A 152 18.16 17.95 1.90
N ALA A 153 17.68 18.14 3.13
CA ALA A 153 18.47 18.16 4.35
C ALA A 153 18.24 16.87 5.14
N GLY A 154 19.22 16.47 5.97
CA GLY A 154 19.08 15.27 6.80
C GLY A 154 19.06 13.96 6.01
N LEU A 155 19.74 13.89 4.89
CA LEU A 155 19.88 12.69 4.09
C LEU A 155 20.87 11.71 4.75
N THR A 156 20.46 10.44 4.86
CA THR A 156 21.30 9.35 5.36
C THR A 156 21.41 8.21 4.34
N GLN A 157 22.46 7.40 4.48
CA GLN A 157 22.69 6.19 3.67
C GLN A 157 22.91 5.01 4.61
N PRO A 158 21.86 4.29 5.04
CA PRO A 158 21.96 3.25 6.06
C PRO A 158 22.78 2.02 5.61
N GLY A 159 22.87 1.77 4.30
CA GLY A 159 23.54 0.59 3.77
C GLY A 159 22.91 -0.73 4.22
N TYR A 160 23.69 -1.81 4.21
CA TYR A 160 23.26 -3.12 4.69
C TYR A 160 23.41 -3.24 6.21
N THR A 161 22.55 -4.07 6.82
CA THR A 161 22.63 -4.34 8.27
C THR A 161 23.93 -5.09 8.64
N GLU A 162 24.42 -4.91 9.87
CA GLU A 162 25.60 -5.63 10.35
C GLU A 162 25.40 -7.16 10.29
N LYS A 163 24.20 -7.63 10.61
CA LYS A 163 23.83 -9.05 10.50
C LYS A 163 24.00 -9.59 9.06
N TRP A 164 23.64 -8.79 8.07
CA TRP A 164 23.84 -9.15 6.65
C TRP A 164 25.31 -9.19 6.29
N LYS A 165 26.08 -8.18 6.71
CA LYS A 165 27.55 -8.14 6.47
C LYS A 165 28.27 -9.32 7.09
N GLU A 166 27.90 -9.69 8.33
CA GLU A 166 28.42 -10.87 9.01
C GLU A 166 28.06 -12.17 8.28
N ALA A 167 26.83 -12.30 7.79
CA ALA A 167 26.39 -13.48 7.04
C ALA A 167 27.17 -13.63 5.74
N VAL A 168 27.35 -12.55 4.99
CA VAL A 168 28.14 -12.53 3.74
C VAL A 168 29.62 -12.87 4.02
N ALA A 169 30.20 -12.28 5.07
CA ALA A 169 31.58 -12.55 5.44
C ALA A 169 31.80 -14.03 5.84
N LYS A 170 30.86 -14.67 6.52
CA LYS A 170 30.89 -16.10 6.87
C LYS A 170 30.70 -16.98 5.65
N ASP A 171 29.89 -16.59 4.70
CA ASP A 171 29.62 -17.34 3.48
C ASP A 171 30.85 -17.39 2.58
N ASN A 172 31.67 -16.36 2.58
CA ASN A 172 32.89 -16.23 1.78
C ASN A 172 32.69 -16.60 0.29
N GLY A 173 31.51 -16.27 -0.26
CA GLY A 173 31.15 -16.55 -1.65
C GLY A 173 30.69 -18.00 -1.95
N LYS A 174 30.66 -18.90 -0.99
CA LYS A 174 30.28 -20.32 -1.19
C LYS A 174 28.87 -20.51 -1.74
N THR A 175 27.92 -19.70 -1.32
CA THR A 175 26.54 -19.79 -1.81
C THR A 175 26.43 -19.37 -3.27
N LEU A 176 27.35 -18.55 -3.78
CA LEU A 176 27.39 -18.08 -5.16
C LEU A 176 28.20 -18.98 -6.11
N GLU A 177 28.85 -20.00 -5.59
CA GLU A 177 29.52 -21.00 -6.42
C GLU A 177 28.47 -21.86 -7.14
N SER A 178 28.39 -21.74 -8.46
CA SER A 178 27.58 -22.65 -9.28
C SER A 178 28.08 -24.07 -9.15
N LYS A 179 27.22 -25.00 -8.77
CA LYS A 179 27.48 -26.42 -8.77
C LYS A 179 27.46 -26.98 -10.19
#